data_78aaa09e565ea3a7c09ec491abb98f9e
#
_entry.id   78aaa09e565ea3a7c09ec491abb98f9e
#
_cell.length_a   1.000
_cell.length_b   1.000
_cell.length_c   1.000
_cell.angle_alpha   90.00
_cell.angle_beta   90.00
_cell.angle_gamma   90.00
#
_symmetry.space_group_name_H-M   'P 1'
#
loop_
_entity.id
_entity.type
_entity.pdbx_description
1 polymer ?
#
loop_
_entity_poly.entity_id
_entity_poly.type
_entity_poly.pdbx_seq_one_letter_code
_entity_poly.pdbx_strand_id
1 'polypeptide(L)'
;MKSDVLYLVDIVERIRRVDASAAEGREMFLASVEKQDAILHNLQLLGESVRRISEELKTRRPDVPWRDIAAFRNVVVHDYLSVDLDLVWRIVVERMPELQLQIERIVEETG
;
A
#
# COMPACT_ATOMS: atom_id res chain seq x y z
N MET A 1 4.43 7.18 18.85
CA MET A 1 3.19 7.92 19.03
C MET A 1 2.01 7.03 18.72
N LYS A 2 0.97 7.09 19.54
CA LYS A 2 -0.19 6.20 19.43
C LYS A 2 -0.88 6.26 18.07
N SER A 3 -1.04 7.47 17.53
CA SER A 3 -1.71 7.63 16.24
C SER A 3 -0.90 7.02 15.09
N ASP A 4 0.42 7.13 15.15
CA ASP A 4 1.26 6.51 14.13
C ASP A 4 1.12 5.00 14.12
N VAL A 5 1.08 4.37 15.30
CA VAL A 5 0.93 2.91 15.41
C VAL A 5 -0.36 2.45 14.74
N LEU A 6 -1.47 3.17 14.96
CA LEU A 6 -2.74 2.82 14.34
C LEU A 6 -2.65 2.84 12.81
N TYR A 7 -2.02 3.86 12.25
CA TYR A 7 -1.86 3.94 10.79
C TYR A 7 -0.88 2.91 10.25
N LEU A 8 0.20 2.62 10.98
CA LEU A 8 1.15 1.59 10.60
C LEU A 8 0.49 0.21 10.55
N VAL A 9 -0.31 -0.11 11.57
CA VAL A 9 -1.06 -1.38 11.60
C VAL A 9 -2.06 -1.44 10.45
N ASP A 10 -2.74 -0.33 10.15
CA ASP A 10 -3.65 -0.28 9.01
C ASP A 10 -2.92 -0.51 7.68
N ILE A 11 -1.74 0.08 7.52
CA ILE A 11 -0.94 -0.15 6.30
C ILE A 11 -0.64 -1.63 6.12
N VAL A 12 -0.22 -2.33 7.17
CA VAL A 12 0.03 -3.77 7.10
C VAL A 12 -1.23 -4.53 6.70
N GLU A 13 -2.37 -4.15 7.28
CA GLU A 13 -3.65 -4.79 6.95
C GLU A 13 -4.03 -4.57 5.48
N ARG A 14 -3.82 -3.35 4.96
CA ARG A 14 -4.08 -3.09 3.54
C ARG A 14 -3.19 -3.96 2.65
N ILE A 15 -1.92 -4.09 3.00
CA ILE A 15 -1.00 -4.94 2.23
C ILE A 15 -1.46 -6.40 2.24
N ARG A 16 -1.88 -6.90 3.39
CA ARG A 16 -2.40 -8.28 3.49
C ARG A 16 -3.60 -8.51 2.59
N ARG A 17 -4.50 -7.55 2.53
CA ARG A 17 -5.69 -7.63 1.67
C ARG A 17 -5.32 -7.57 0.19
N VAL A 18 -4.34 -6.74 -0.16
CA VAL A 18 -3.83 -6.69 -1.53
C VAL A 18 -3.23 -8.05 -1.90
N ASP A 19 -2.40 -8.61 -1.03
CA ASP A 19 -1.78 -9.91 -1.27
C ASP A 19 -2.82 -11.02 -1.45
N ALA A 20 -3.87 -11.02 -0.62
CA ALA A 20 -4.94 -12.00 -0.72
C ALA A 20 -5.66 -11.91 -2.07
N SER A 21 -5.93 -10.69 -2.53
CA SER A 21 -6.59 -10.47 -3.82
C SER A 21 -5.68 -10.77 -5.02
N ALA A 22 -4.37 -10.72 -4.81
CA ALA A 22 -3.38 -10.98 -5.86
C ALA A 22 -2.87 -12.43 -5.86
N ALA A 23 -3.28 -13.24 -4.89
CA ALA A 23 -2.69 -14.56 -4.66
C ALA A 23 -2.81 -15.53 -5.84
N GLU A 24 -3.82 -15.38 -6.67
CA GLU A 24 -4.03 -16.24 -7.83
C GLU A 24 -3.22 -15.83 -9.06
N GLY A 25 -2.48 -14.74 -8.96
CA GLY A 25 -1.52 -14.33 -9.98
C GLY A 25 -2.05 -13.28 -10.94
N ARG A 26 -1.16 -12.87 -11.85
CA ARG A 26 -1.39 -11.76 -12.78
C ARG A 26 -2.57 -12.00 -13.72
N GLU A 27 -2.67 -13.20 -14.30
CA GLU A 27 -3.75 -13.50 -15.25
C GLU A 27 -5.13 -13.38 -14.60
N MET A 28 -5.27 -13.88 -13.38
CA MET A 28 -6.53 -13.77 -12.66
C MET A 28 -6.85 -12.34 -12.26
N PHE A 29 -5.83 -11.58 -11.87
CA PHE A 29 -5.99 -10.15 -11.60
C PHE A 29 -6.51 -9.40 -12.84
N LEU A 30 -5.90 -9.64 -13.99
CA LEU A 30 -6.28 -8.95 -15.24
C LEU A 30 -7.66 -9.36 -15.72
N ALA A 31 -8.13 -10.56 -15.35
CA ALA A 31 -9.41 -11.09 -15.78
C ALA A 31 -10.56 -10.80 -14.80
N SER A 32 -10.28 -10.31 -13.61
CA SER A 32 -11.29 -10.15 -12.55
C SER A 32 -11.46 -8.71 -12.11
N VAL A 33 -12.59 -8.11 -12.44
CA VAL A 33 -12.93 -6.76 -11.98
C VAL A 33 -12.99 -6.70 -10.45
N GLU A 34 -13.52 -7.75 -9.80
CA GLU A 34 -13.56 -7.81 -8.34
C GLU A 34 -12.17 -7.70 -7.71
N LYS A 35 -11.21 -8.45 -8.25
CA LYS A 35 -9.83 -8.41 -7.73
C LYS A 35 -9.18 -7.06 -8.00
N GLN A 36 -9.41 -6.49 -9.16
CA GLN A 36 -8.93 -5.15 -9.50
C GLN A 36 -9.47 -4.12 -8.53
N ASP A 37 -10.78 -4.12 -8.33
CA ASP A 37 -11.43 -3.17 -7.41
C ASP A 37 -10.93 -3.32 -5.98
N ALA A 38 -10.76 -4.54 -5.50
CA ALA A 38 -10.27 -4.80 -4.15
C ALA A 38 -8.85 -4.26 -3.97
N ILE A 39 -7.98 -4.52 -4.94
CA ILE A 39 -6.58 -4.07 -4.89
C ILE A 39 -6.51 -2.54 -4.97
N LEU A 40 -7.22 -1.94 -5.91
CA LEU A 40 -7.22 -0.48 -6.08
C LEU A 40 -7.76 0.21 -4.83
N HIS A 41 -8.84 -0.30 -4.25
CA HIS A 41 -9.41 0.25 -3.02
C HIS A 41 -8.41 0.21 -1.87
N ASN A 42 -7.74 -0.92 -1.67
CA ASN A 42 -6.78 -1.06 -0.59
C ASN A 42 -5.51 -0.23 -0.82
N LEU A 43 -5.07 -0.07 -2.06
CA LEU A 43 -3.94 0.82 -2.37
C LEU A 43 -4.30 2.28 -2.07
N GLN A 44 -5.52 2.68 -2.35
CA GLN A 44 -6.00 4.02 -2.02
C GLN A 44 -5.98 4.26 -0.51
N LEU A 45 -6.55 3.33 0.26
CA LEU A 45 -6.58 3.43 1.72
C LEU A 45 -5.18 3.39 2.32
N LEU A 46 -4.30 2.58 1.76
CA LEU A 46 -2.90 2.52 2.18
C LEU A 46 -2.22 3.87 2.01
N GLY A 47 -2.40 4.50 0.85
CA GLY A 47 -1.84 5.82 0.59
C GLY A 47 -2.36 6.87 1.55
N GLU A 48 -3.63 6.80 1.92
CA GLU A 48 -4.22 7.73 2.89
C GLU A 48 -3.63 7.53 4.29
N SER A 49 -3.44 6.27 4.71
CA SER A 49 -2.80 6.00 6.01
C SER A 49 -1.36 6.50 6.05
N VAL A 50 -0.61 6.32 4.95
CA VAL A 50 0.76 6.84 4.85
C VAL A 50 0.79 8.35 5.01
N ARG A 51 -0.16 9.06 4.40
CA ARG A 51 -0.24 10.53 4.53
C ARG A 51 -0.48 10.98 5.96
N ARG A 52 -1.13 10.16 6.78
CA ARG A 52 -1.45 10.49 8.17
C ARG A 52 -0.34 10.14 9.16
N ILE A 53 0.70 9.44 8.72
CA ILE A 53 1.89 9.20 9.54
C ILE A 53 2.56 10.54 9.81
N SER A 54 3.05 10.74 11.04
CA SER A 54 3.68 11.99 11.45
C SER A 54 4.96 12.26 10.66
N GLU A 55 5.26 13.53 10.44
CA GLU A 55 6.51 13.95 9.82
C GLU A 55 7.71 13.54 10.66
N GLU A 56 7.55 13.52 11.99
CA GLU A 56 8.59 13.07 12.90
C GLU A 56 9.02 11.63 12.60
N LEU A 57 8.07 10.72 12.47
CA LEU A 57 8.38 9.33 12.15
C LEU A 57 8.99 9.20 10.75
N LYS A 58 8.44 9.89 9.77
CA LYS A 58 8.96 9.87 8.40
C LYS A 58 10.41 10.32 8.34
N THR A 59 10.75 11.35 9.11
CA THR A 59 12.12 11.87 9.18
C THR A 59 13.08 10.86 9.83
N ARG A 60 12.60 10.13 10.84
CA ARG A 60 13.41 9.12 11.53
C ARG A 60 13.60 7.83 10.71
N ARG A 61 12.72 7.58 9.75
CA ARG A 61 12.78 6.39 8.92
C ARG A 61 12.84 6.75 7.43
N PRO A 62 13.94 7.39 6.99
CA PRO A 62 14.08 7.79 5.59
C PRO A 62 14.27 6.60 4.63
N ASP A 63 14.51 5.40 5.16
CA ASP A 63 14.60 4.18 4.37
C ASP A 63 13.27 3.77 3.74
N VAL A 64 12.14 4.23 4.31
CA VAL A 64 10.82 3.97 3.74
C VAL A 64 10.49 5.05 2.71
N PRO A 65 10.10 4.68 1.47
CA PRO A 65 9.78 5.66 0.44
C PRO A 65 8.36 6.23 0.62
N TRP A 66 8.16 7.00 1.68
CA TRP A 66 6.85 7.52 2.08
C TRP A 66 6.10 8.26 0.96
N ARG A 67 6.82 9.08 0.19
CA ARG A 67 6.21 9.84 -0.92
C ARG A 67 5.72 8.94 -2.03
N ASP A 68 6.52 7.95 -2.39
CA ASP A 68 6.17 7.02 -3.46
C ASP A 68 4.93 6.22 -3.09
N ILE A 69 4.85 5.80 -1.82
CA ILE A 69 3.72 5.02 -1.34
C ILE A 69 2.46 5.88 -1.30
N ALA A 70 2.57 7.11 -0.80
CA ALA A 70 1.44 8.04 -0.80
C ALA A 70 0.96 8.32 -2.23
N ALA A 71 1.86 8.31 -3.20
CA ALA A 71 1.52 8.55 -4.60
C ALA A 71 0.73 7.40 -5.24
N PHE A 72 0.72 6.21 -4.64
CA PHE A 72 -0.12 5.10 -5.13
C PHE A 72 -1.59 5.50 -5.20
N ARG A 73 -2.04 6.33 -4.27
CA ARG A 73 -3.38 6.88 -4.28
C ARG A 73 -3.68 7.66 -5.57
N ASN A 74 -2.69 8.40 -6.08
CA ASN A 74 -2.88 9.20 -7.29
C ASN A 74 -3.07 8.33 -8.54
N VAL A 75 -2.42 7.18 -8.61
CA VAL A 75 -2.60 6.22 -9.69
C VAL A 75 -4.05 5.75 -9.77
N VAL A 76 -4.69 5.58 -8.61
CA VAL A 76 -6.08 5.09 -8.52
C VAL A 76 -7.09 6.22 -8.73
N VAL A 77 -6.83 7.41 -8.15
CA VAL A 77 -7.84 8.49 -8.07
C VAL A 77 -7.89 9.32 -9.34
N HIS A 78 -6.75 9.59 -9.98
CA HIS A 78 -6.70 10.51 -11.12
C HIS A 78 -7.12 9.88 -12.44
N ASP A 79 -7.01 8.57 -12.57
CA ASP A 79 -7.26 7.87 -13.83
C ASP A 79 -8.24 6.71 -13.65
N TYR A 80 -9.35 6.96 -12.97
CA TYR A 80 -10.31 5.91 -12.65
C TYR A 80 -10.80 5.13 -13.88
N LEU A 81 -10.95 5.80 -15.02
CA LEU A 81 -11.43 5.16 -16.26
C LEU A 81 -10.29 4.60 -17.12
N SER A 82 -9.05 4.90 -16.79
CA SER A 82 -7.89 4.48 -17.58
C SER A 82 -6.72 4.03 -16.71
N VAL A 83 -7.03 3.32 -15.61
CA VAL A 83 -6.01 2.79 -14.71
C VAL A 83 -5.13 1.79 -15.47
N ASP A 84 -3.82 1.99 -15.40
CA ASP A 84 -2.84 1.08 -15.96
C ASP A 84 -2.70 -0.14 -15.04
N LEU A 85 -3.41 -1.21 -15.38
CA LEU A 85 -3.42 -2.43 -14.57
C LEU A 85 -2.05 -3.11 -14.50
N ASP A 86 -1.24 -2.97 -15.56
CA ASP A 86 0.12 -3.52 -15.53
C ASP A 86 1.00 -2.78 -14.50
N LEU A 87 0.84 -1.46 -14.42
CA LEU A 87 1.53 -0.68 -13.39
C LEU A 87 1.08 -1.07 -12.00
N VAL A 88 -0.23 -1.22 -11.80
CA VAL A 88 -0.78 -1.66 -10.51
C VAL A 88 -0.21 -3.02 -10.12
N TRP A 89 -0.18 -3.97 -11.05
CA TRP A 89 0.37 -5.29 -10.78
C TRP A 89 1.85 -5.24 -10.39
N ARG A 90 2.65 -4.41 -11.07
CA ARG A 90 4.06 -4.22 -10.71
C ARG A 90 4.24 -3.64 -9.32
N ILE A 91 3.39 -2.68 -8.94
CA ILE A 91 3.41 -2.14 -7.57
C ILE A 91 3.17 -3.26 -6.56
N VAL A 92 2.17 -4.10 -6.82
CA VAL A 92 1.81 -5.20 -5.91
C VAL A 92 2.97 -6.19 -5.75
N VAL A 93 3.61 -6.55 -6.86
CA VAL A 93 4.66 -7.59 -6.86
C VAL A 93 6.00 -7.03 -6.37
N GLU A 94 6.35 -5.82 -6.79
CA GLU A 94 7.69 -5.27 -6.55
C GLU A 94 7.79 -4.42 -5.29
N ARG A 95 6.71 -3.72 -4.92
CA ARG A 95 6.76 -2.74 -3.83
C ARG A 95 6.18 -3.24 -2.51
N MET A 96 5.11 -4.03 -2.59
CA MET A 96 4.39 -4.42 -1.37
C MET A 96 5.21 -5.33 -0.43
N PRO A 97 5.96 -6.34 -0.92
CA PRO A 97 6.71 -7.20 0.00
C PRO A 97 7.75 -6.45 0.83
N GLU A 98 8.52 -5.57 0.20
CA GLU A 98 9.53 -4.79 0.90
C GLU A 98 8.90 -3.80 1.87
N LEU A 99 7.84 -3.11 1.44
CA LEU A 99 7.12 -2.18 2.29
C LEU A 99 6.56 -2.88 3.53
N GLN A 100 5.98 -4.06 3.35
CA GLN A 100 5.44 -4.83 4.47
C GLN A 100 6.51 -5.09 5.53
N LEU A 101 7.69 -5.53 5.11
CA LEU A 101 8.79 -5.80 6.03
C LEU A 101 9.24 -4.53 6.75
N GLN A 102 9.35 -3.42 6.04
CA GLN A 102 9.76 -2.15 6.62
C GLN A 102 8.76 -1.68 7.67
N ILE A 103 7.47 -1.71 7.35
CA ILE A 103 6.43 -1.25 8.26
C ILE A 103 6.31 -2.17 9.47
N GLU A 104 6.39 -3.48 9.28
CA GLU A 104 6.34 -4.43 10.39
C GLU A 104 7.50 -4.20 11.37
N ARG A 105 8.70 -3.89 10.87
CA ARG A 105 9.84 -3.55 11.73
C ARG A 105 9.58 -2.31 12.56
N ILE A 106 8.97 -1.29 11.95
CA ILE A 106 8.64 -0.06 12.70
C ILE A 106 7.63 -0.37 13.79
N VAL A 107 6.61 -1.17 13.50
CA VAL A 107 5.62 -1.58 14.51
C VAL A 107 6.29 -2.31 15.67
N GLU A 108 7.20 -3.23 15.38
CA GLU A 108 7.95 -3.95 16.41
C GLU A 108 8.78 -3.02 17.28
N GLU A 109 9.44 -2.04 16.67
CA GLU A 109 10.28 -1.08 17.39
C GLU A 109 9.46 -0.13 18.25
N THR A 110 8.25 0.19 17.87
CA THR A 110 7.38 1.13 18.59
C THR A 110 6.43 0.44 19.56
N GLY A 111 6.22 -0.82 19.36
CA GLY A 111 5.36 -1.64 20.21
C GLY A 111 6.09 -2.14 21.40
#